data_f050d936dccb3028baebd0726d34e651
#
_entry.id   f050d936dccb3028baebd0726d34e651
#
_cell.length_a   1.000
_cell.length_b   1.000
_cell.length_c   1.000
_cell.angle_alpha   90.00
_cell.angle_beta   90.00
_cell.angle_gamma   90.00
#
_symmetry.space_group_name_H-M   'P 1'
#
loop_
_entity.id
_entity.type
_entity.pdbx_description
1 polymer ?
#
loop_
_entity_poly.entity_id
_entity_poly.type
_entity_poly.pdbx_seq_one_letter_code
_entity_poly.pdbx_strand_id
1 'polypeptide(L)'
;MLVPGHAHEARSFKLTSVEDYGPLVGAETVERILKMAERLHDLHVVNINSTYYGGGVAELLSSLTLLMNAAGIKTGWRVIQGRPDFFSITKKMHNALQGAAINLTELKMQIYEEVAYENAARMHLDHDVVIVHDPQPLPLIQHFRKKAPWIWRCHVDLSRPNPDLWAYLAPLVERYDAVVLSLPEYAQNLAKPQRFIMPAINPYSTTNKDLSEVEIADRLAHYDIPTDLPLVVQVSRFDKWKDPQGVIDAFMIARKQVDCTLVLLGNIATDDPEGQEVFASLCDCSEERIRILSVQDSALVNALQRRAAVVLQKSLREGFGLTVTEAMWKGVRSLVAMLAASSIRSKTA
;
A
#
# COMPACT_ATOMS: atom_id res chain seq x y z
N MET A 1 43.36 4.46 -23.73
CA MET A 1 42.29 5.44 -23.98
C MET A 1 41.31 5.29 -22.84
N LEU A 2 41.36 6.19 -21.85
CA LEU A 2 40.51 6.18 -20.67
C LEU A 2 39.18 6.89 -21.03
N VAL A 3 38.06 6.21 -20.87
CA VAL A 3 36.70 6.77 -21.02
C VAL A 3 36.45 7.70 -19.85
N PRO A 4 36.00 8.97 -20.04
CA PRO A 4 35.71 9.85 -18.93
C PRO A 4 34.49 9.34 -18.17
N GLY A 5 34.67 9.15 -16.85
CA GLY A 5 33.60 8.79 -15.95
C GLY A 5 32.52 9.87 -15.90
N HIS A 6 31.27 9.49 -16.10
CA HIS A 6 30.13 10.33 -15.82
C HIS A 6 30.12 10.66 -14.33
N ALA A 7 30.36 11.92 -14.01
CA ALA A 7 30.11 12.47 -12.69
C ALA A 7 28.60 12.33 -12.41
N HIS A 8 28.23 11.42 -11.52
CA HIS A 8 26.91 11.43 -10.91
C HIS A 8 26.80 12.74 -10.12
N GLU A 9 26.10 13.72 -10.68
CA GLU A 9 25.61 14.84 -9.89
C GLU A 9 24.78 14.26 -8.74
N ALA A 10 25.31 14.38 -7.53
CA ALA A 10 24.57 14.10 -6.32
C ALA A 10 23.41 15.11 -6.27
N ARG A 11 22.24 14.74 -6.81
CA ARG A 11 21.02 15.50 -6.62
C ARG A 11 20.76 15.53 -5.12
N SER A 12 20.94 16.70 -4.52
CA SER A 12 20.53 16.99 -3.16
C SER A 12 19.03 16.66 -3.07
N PHE A 13 18.69 15.54 -2.45
CA PHE A 13 17.31 15.22 -2.09
C PHE A 13 16.90 16.19 -0.98
N LYS A 14 16.25 17.28 -1.35
CA LYS A 14 15.57 18.14 -0.37
C LYS A 14 14.43 17.31 0.21
N LEU A 15 14.50 17.00 1.51
CA LEU A 15 13.38 16.39 2.20
C LEU A 15 12.19 17.35 2.13
N THR A 16 11.03 16.85 1.69
CA THR A 16 9.81 17.64 1.59
C THR A 16 9.39 18.07 3.01
N SER A 17 9.25 19.36 3.22
CA SER A 17 8.75 19.94 4.47
C SER A 17 7.23 20.02 4.47
N VAL A 18 6.61 20.28 5.62
CA VAL A 18 5.14 20.47 5.70
C VAL A 18 4.72 21.70 4.89
N GLU A 19 5.54 22.74 4.87
CA GLU A 19 5.31 23.99 4.15
C GLU A 19 5.29 23.80 2.62
N ASP A 20 6.04 22.83 2.12
CA ASP A 20 6.07 22.51 0.68
C ASP A 20 4.69 22.07 0.16
N TYR A 21 3.79 21.60 1.04
CA TYR A 21 2.41 21.26 0.69
C TYR A 21 1.48 22.48 0.64
N GLY A 22 1.92 23.66 1.08
CA GLY A 22 1.12 24.89 1.10
C GLY A 22 0.40 25.23 -0.21
N PRO A 23 1.04 25.14 -1.38
CA PRO A 23 0.38 25.34 -2.67
C PRO A 23 -0.79 24.40 -2.96
N LEU A 24 -0.81 23.21 -2.34
CA LEU A 24 -1.84 22.17 -2.56
C LEU A 24 -2.99 22.26 -1.55
N VAL A 25 -2.65 22.52 -0.27
CA VAL A 25 -3.64 22.40 0.83
C VAL A 25 -3.98 23.75 1.47
N GLY A 26 -3.32 24.82 1.07
CA GLY A 26 -3.45 26.17 1.64
C GLY A 26 -2.63 26.38 2.92
N ALA A 27 -2.22 27.63 3.13
CA ALA A 27 -1.39 28.02 4.28
C ALA A 27 -2.06 27.73 5.63
N GLU A 28 -3.37 27.93 5.74
CA GLU A 28 -4.13 27.64 6.96
C GLU A 28 -4.05 26.16 7.38
N THR A 29 -4.11 25.24 6.40
CA THR A 29 -3.97 23.81 6.67
C THR A 29 -2.56 23.47 7.16
N VAL A 30 -1.53 24.06 6.55
CA VAL A 30 -0.13 23.91 6.97
C VAL A 30 0.05 24.39 8.41
N GLU A 31 -0.39 25.62 8.72
CA GLU A 31 -0.30 26.19 10.06
C GLU A 31 -1.02 25.31 11.12
N ARG A 32 -2.21 24.81 10.79
CA ARG A 32 -2.94 23.91 11.65
C ARG A 32 -2.18 22.60 11.93
N ILE A 33 -1.56 22.01 10.91
CA ILE A 33 -0.74 20.81 11.06
C ILE A 33 0.45 21.07 11.98
N LEU A 34 1.20 22.13 11.73
CA LEU A 34 2.37 22.51 12.54
C LEU A 34 1.98 22.78 14.00
N LYS A 35 0.91 23.53 14.23
CA LYS A 35 0.38 23.79 15.58
C LYS A 35 -0.08 22.52 16.30
N MET A 36 -0.62 21.55 15.58
CA MET A 36 -0.94 20.24 16.17
C MET A 36 0.32 19.43 16.47
N ALA A 37 1.33 19.51 15.60
CA ALA A 37 2.61 18.83 15.77
C ALA A 37 3.39 19.34 16.97
N GLU A 38 3.35 20.64 17.28
CA GLU A 38 4.00 21.24 18.46
C GLU A 38 3.66 20.50 19.76
N ARG A 39 2.44 20.00 19.89
CA ARG A 39 1.99 19.25 21.07
C ARG A 39 2.61 17.85 21.19
N LEU A 40 3.26 17.39 20.12
CA LEU A 40 3.80 16.05 19.97
C LEU A 40 5.33 16.06 19.80
N HIS A 41 6.00 17.21 19.86
CA HIS A 41 7.43 17.36 19.58
C HIS A 41 8.34 16.53 20.47
N ASP A 42 7.94 16.32 21.74
CA ASP A 42 8.72 15.54 22.70
C ASP A 42 8.41 14.03 22.62
N LEU A 43 7.42 13.63 21.82
CA LEU A 43 7.01 12.25 21.71
C LEU A 43 7.82 11.50 20.66
N HIS A 44 8.22 10.29 21.01
CA HIS A 44 8.75 9.30 20.10
C HIS A 44 7.63 8.36 19.64
N VAL A 45 7.34 8.39 18.35
CA VAL A 45 6.34 7.53 17.69
C VAL A 45 7.06 6.44 16.91
N VAL A 46 6.58 5.21 16.94
CA VAL A 46 7.07 4.14 16.08
C VAL A 46 5.93 3.50 15.30
N ASN A 47 6.16 3.31 14.00
CA ASN A 47 5.32 2.51 13.13
C ASN A 47 5.95 1.13 12.94
N ILE A 48 5.15 0.05 13.01
CA ILE A 48 5.61 -1.33 12.86
C ILE A 48 4.74 -2.02 11.80
N ASN A 49 5.36 -2.54 10.73
CA ASN A 49 4.69 -3.32 9.70
C ASN A 49 5.55 -4.53 9.25
N SER A 50 5.18 -5.21 8.16
CA SER A 50 5.81 -6.44 7.69
C SER A 50 6.88 -6.25 6.62
N THR A 51 6.96 -5.08 5.95
CA THR A 51 7.91 -4.86 4.85
C THR A 51 8.25 -3.38 4.65
N TYR A 52 9.47 -3.10 4.20
CA TYR A 52 9.86 -1.76 3.74
C TYR A 52 9.46 -1.48 2.28
N TYR A 53 9.13 -2.51 1.51
CA TYR A 53 8.95 -2.41 0.06
C TYR A 53 7.71 -3.17 -0.38
N GLY A 54 7.09 -2.68 -1.44
CA GLY A 54 5.94 -3.33 -2.06
C GLY A 54 4.62 -3.11 -1.33
N GLY A 55 3.67 -2.54 -2.02
CA GLY A 55 2.32 -2.26 -1.52
C GLY A 55 2.11 -0.91 -0.86
N GLY A 56 0.84 -0.54 -0.74
CA GLY A 56 0.42 0.81 -0.33
C GLY A 56 0.82 1.21 1.08
N VAL A 57 0.94 0.26 2.02
CA VAL A 57 1.33 0.57 3.41
C VAL A 57 2.78 1.01 3.50
N ALA A 58 3.69 0.31 2.80
CA ALA A 58 5.10 0.69 2.78
C ALA A 58 5.31 2.05 2.09
N GLU A 59 4.59 2.32 0.99
CA GLU A 59 4.62 3.62 0.31
C GLU A 59 4.07 4.75 1.19
N LEU A 60 2.95 4.51 1.87
CA LEU A 60 2.39 5.45 2.84
C LEU A 60 3.38 5.76 3.96
N LEU A 61 3.98 4.74 4.58
CA LEU A 61 4.89 4.91 5.71
C LEU A 61 6.21 5.58 5.32
N SER A 62 6.74 5.31 4.13
CA SER A 62 7.94 5.98 3.63
C SER A 62 7.78 7.50 3.54
N SER A 63 6.61 7.98 3.13
CA SER A 63 6.29 9.40 3.06
C SER A 63 5.86 9.98 4.40
N LEU A 64 4.96 9.29 5.12
CA LEU A 64 4.39 9.76 6.38
C LEU A 64 5.46 9.89 7.47
N THR A 65 6.38 8.92 7.58
CA THR A 65 7.46 8.98 8.58
C THR A 65 8.36 10.20 8.36
N LEU A 66 8.71 10.50 7.10
CA LEU A 66 9.50 11.68 6.76
C LEU A 66 8.74 12.97 7.06
N LEU A 67 7.47 13.04 6.71
CA LEU A 67 6.62 14.21 6.94
C LEU A 67 6.42 14.49 8.44
N MET A 68 6.21 13.45 9.25
CA MET A 68 6.08 13.59 10.69
C MET A 68 7.39 14.11 11.31
N ASN A 69 8.54 13.59 10.88
CA ASN A 69 9.84 14.08 11.33
C ASN A 69 10.07 15.53 10.89
N ALA A 70 9.67 15.92 9.68
CA ALA A 70 9.72 17.29 9.18
C ALA A 70 8.82 18.24 10.00
N ALA A 71 7.68 17.73 10.50
CA ALA A 71 6.80 18.45 11.42
C ALA A 71 7.32 18.50 12.87
N GLY A 72 8.50 17.92 13.17
CA GLY A 72 9.10 17.91 14.51
C GLY A 72 8.66 16.75 15.40
N ILE A 73 7.90 15.77 14.90
CA ILE A 73 7.49 14.58 15.65
C ILE A 73 8.50 13.48 15.39
N LYS A 74 9.26 13.09 16.41
CA LYS A 74 10.28 12.02 16.31
C LYS A 74 9.62 10.69 15.96
N THR A 75 9.67 10.30 14.70
CA THR A 75 8.97 9.14 14.18
C THR A 75 9.93 8.12 13.61
N GLY A 76 9.87 6.89 14.12
CA GLY A 76 10.61 5.74 13.64
C GLY A 76 9.73 4.78 12.84
N TRP A 77 10.39 3.91 12.09
CA TRP A 77 9.75 2.82 11.36
C TRP A 77 10.54 1.52 11.58
N ARG A 78 9.85 0.46 11.97
CA ARG A 78 10.39 -0.88 12.22
C ARG A 78 9.64 -1.88 11.36
N VAL A 79 10.35 -2.91 10.90
CA VAL A 79 9.78 -4.01 10.13
C VAL A 79 10.05 -5.31 10.89
N ILE A 80 9.01 -6.14 11.03
CA ILE A 80 9.16 -7.48 11.59
C ILE A 80 9.93 -8.38 10.63
N GLN A 81 10.65 -9.33 11.18
CA GLN A 81 11.29 -10.40 10.45
C GLN A 81 10.45 -11.66 10.55
N GLY A 82 10.22 -12.33 9.44
CA GLY A 82 9.45 -13.58 9.41
C GLY A 82 10.07 -14.59 8.46
N ARG A 83 9.79 -15.87 8.69
CA ARG A 83 10.14 -16.98 7.80
C ARG A 83 9.08 -17.11 6.69
N PRO A 84 9.36 -17.81 5.59
CA PRO A 84 8.39 -18.01 4.50
C PRO A 84 7.07 -18.64 4.94
N ASP A 85 7.10 -19.57 5.91
CA ASP A 85 5.91 -20.20 6.48
C ASP A 85 5.02 -19.18 7.21
N PHE A 86 5.62 -18.29 8.01
CA PHE A 86 4.91 -17.19 8.65
C PHE A 86 4.22 -16.28 7.63
N PHE A 87 4.93 -15.85 6.57
CA PHE A 87 4.33 -14.99 5.55
C PHE A 87 3.23 -15.72 4.76
N SER A 88 3.37 -17.03 4.52
CA SER A 88 2.30 -17.84 3.93
C SER A 88 1.04 -17.90 4.81
N ILE A 89 1.22 -18.02 6.14
CA ILE A 89 0.12 -18.03 7.11
C ILE A 89 -0.54 -16.65 7.16
N THR A 90 0.25 -15.60 7.33
CA THR A 90 -0.29 -14.24 7.47
C THR A 90 -0.91 -13.71 6.19
N LYS A 91 -0.46 -14.16 5.00
CA LYS A 91 -1.16 -13.90 3.73
C LYS A 91 -2.55 -14.53 3.72
N LYS A 92 -2.69 -15.76 4.21
CA LYS A 92 -4.02 -16.40 4.34
C LYS A 92 -4.90 -15.69 5.36
N MET A 93 -4.31 -15.20 6.48
CA MET A 93 -5.04 -14.37 7.44
C MET A 93 -5.50 -13.05 6.80
N HIS A 94 -4.61 -12.37 6.06
CA HIS A 94 -4.96 -11.16 5.32
C HIS A 94 -6.12 -11.39 4.35
N ASN A 95 -6.10 -12.49 3.59
CA ASN A 95 -7.18 -12.85 2.68
C ASN A 95 -8.48 -13.18 3.44
N ALA A 96 -8.38 -13.83 4.59
CA ALA A 96 -9.54 -14.17 5.42
C ALA A 96 -10.14 -12.97 6.15
N LEU A 97 -9.35 -11.95 6.48
CA LEU A 97 -9.89 -10.66 6.93
C LEU A 97 -10.77 -10.00 5.86
N GLN A 98 -10.54 -10.32 4.60
CA GLN A 98 -11.38 -9.89 3.46
C GLN A 98 -12.49 -10.90 3.12
N GLY A 99 -12.72 -11.92 3.96
CA GLY A 99 -13.81 -12.88 3.83
C GLY A 99 -13.45 -14.22 3.18
N ALA A 100 -12.18 -14.48 2.85
CA ALA A 100 -11.78 -15.79 2.36
C ALA A 100 -11.91 -16.87 3.44
N ALA A 101 -12.11 -18.12 3.01
CA ALA A 101 -12.01 -19.27 3.90
C ALA A 101 -10.56 -19.43 4.41
N ILE A 102 -10.43 -19.86 5.66
CA ILE A 102 -9.14 -20.15 6.27
C ILE A 102 -9.24 -21.40 7.12
N ASN A 103 -8.19 -22.21 7.11
CA ASN A 103 -8.01 -23.30 8.06
C ASN A 103 -6.96 -22.89 9.09
N LEU A 104 -7.41 -22.50 10.28
CA LEU A 104 -6.58 -22.14 11.43
C LEU A 104 -6.27 -23.39 12.23
N THR A 105 -5.10 -24.00 11.99
CA THR A 105 -4.60 -25.09 12.84
C THR A 105 -3.79 -24.53 14.00
N GLU A 106 -3.69 -25.28 15.10
CA GLU A 106 -2.86 -24.92 16.26
C GLU A 106 -1.42 -24.61 15.85
N LEU A 107 -0.84 -25.41 14.96
CA LEU A 107 0.51 -25.19 14.45
C LEU A 107 0.66 -23.82 13.74
N LYS A 108 -0.33 -23.41 12.93
CA LYS A 108 -0.28 -22.11 12.27
C LYS A 108 -0.38 -20.94 13.26
N MET A 109 -1.23 -21.07 14.26
CA MET A 109 -1.35 -20.08 15.34
C MET A 109 -0.06 -20.02 16.15
N GLN A 110 0.53 -21.17 16.47
CA GLN A 110 1.82 -21.25 17.15
C GLN A 110 2.93 -20.54 16.37
N ILE A 111 3.10 -20.82 15.08
CA ILE A 111 4.09 -20.15 14.22
C ILE A 111 3.87 -18.62 14.20
N TYR A 112 2.61 -18.19 14.13
CA TYR A 112 2.27 -16.77 14.12
C TYR A 112 2.67 -16.07 15.43
N GLU A 113 2.44 -16.71 16.56
CA GLU A 113 2.80 -16.20 17.88
C GLU A 113 4.30 -16.30 18.17
N GLU A 114 4.98 -17.38 17.76
CA GLU A 114 6.44 -17.56 17.90
C GLU A 114 7.21 -16.47 17.17
N VAL A 115 6.83 -16.15 15.92
CA VAL A 115 7.49 -15.08 15.17
C VAL A 115 7.27 -13.72 15.84
N ALA A 116 6.11 -13.47 16.41
CA ALA A 116 5.88 -12.25 17.18
C ALA A 116 6.78 -12.20 18.44
N TYR A 117 6.94 -13.31 19.14
CA TYR A 117 7.85 -13.42 20.30
C TYR A 117 9.31 -13.18 19.88
N GLU A 118 9.79 -13.82 18.81
CA GLU A 118 11.15 -13.63 18.29
C GLU A 118 11.42 -12.15 17.92
N ASN A 119 10.45 -11.48 17.31
CA ASN A 119 10.56 -10.06 16.98
C ASN A 119 10.56 -9.19 18.24
N ALA A 120 9.70 -9.49 19.21
CA ALA A 120 9.65 -8.76 20.47
C ALA A 120 10.97 -8.83 21.23
N ALA A 121 11.66 -9.98 21.20
CA ALA A 121 12.96 -10.15 21.83
C ALA A 121 14.08 -9.30 21.19
N ARG A 122 13.90 -8.87 19.94
CA ARG A 122 14.88 -8.09 19.16
C ARG A 122 14.53 -6.61 19.05
N MET A 123 13.27 -6.25 19.28
CA MET A 123 12.78 -4.87 19.09
C MET A 123 12.81 -4.10 20.41
N HIS A 124 13.48 -2.96 20.41
CA HIS A 124 13.32 -1.97 21.47
C HIS A 124 12.12 -1.07 21.13
N LEU A 125 11.07 -1.14 21.94
CA LEU A 125 9.84 -0.34 21.79
C LEU A 125 9.62 0.55 23.03
N ASP A 126 10.65 1.30 23.40
CA ASP A 126 10.57 2.33 24.44
C ASP A 126 10.17 3.67 23.82
N HIS A 127 8.97 3.67 23.21
CA HIS A 127 8.39 4.81 22.52
C HIS A 127 7.14 5.27 23.25
N ASP A 128 6.82 6.57 23.09
CA ASP A 128 5.63 7.18 23.68
C ASP A 128 4.32 6.80 22.97
N VAL A 129 4.42 6.40 21.69
CA VAL A 129 3.29 5.86 20.92
C VAL A 129 3.79 4.75 20.00
N VAL A 130 3.10 3.63 20.00
CA VAL A 130 3.37 2.49 19.11
C VAL A 130 2.18 2.28 18.19
N ILE A 131 2.44 2.33 16.86
CA ILE A 131 1.43 2.09 15.84
C ILE A 131 1.77 0.81 15.08
N VAL A 132 0.91 -0.19 15.19
CA VAL A 132 1.08 -1.51 14.58
C VAL A 132 0.15 -1.61 13.38
N HIS A 133 0.72 -1.96 12.22
CA HIS A 133 -0.01 -1.99 10.95
C HIS A 133 -0.32 -3.41 10.51
N ASP A 134 -1.60 -3.65 10.21
CA ASP A 134 -2.14 -4.91 9.69
C ASP A 134 -1.98 -6.13 10.62
N PRO A 135 -2.38 -7.33 10.20
CA PRO A 135 -2.37 -8.49 11.08
C PRO A 135 -0.98 -9.06 11.37
N GLN A 136 0.03 -8.87 10.50
CA GLN A 136 1.31 -9.54 10.64
C GLN A 136 2.00 -9.24 11.99
N PRO A 137 2.18 -7.98 12.42
CA PRO A 137 2.79 -7.66 13.70
C PRO A 137 1.79 -7.59 14.88
N LEU A 138 0.50 -7.86 14.64
CA LEU A 138 -0.55 -7.70 15.65
C LEU A 138 -0.25 -8.38 17.01
N PRO A 139 0.31 -9.63 17.07
CA PRO A 139 0.55 -10.30 18.35
C PRO A 139 1.70 -9.70 19.17
N LEU A 140 2.52 -8.79 18.63
CA LEU A 140 3.62 -8.17 19.37
C LEU A 140 3.18 -7.62 20.72
N ILE A 141 1.96 -7.06 20.80
CA ILE A 141 1.41 -6.48 22.03
C ILE A 141 1.37 -7.49 23.19
N GLN A 142 1.39 -8.79 22.93
CA GLN A 142 1.36 -9.82 23.97
C GLN A 142 2.70 -9.91 24.74
N HIS A 143 3.79 -9.54 24.08
CA HIS A 143 5.15 -9.73 24.55
C HIS A 143 5.77 -8.48 25.17
N PHE A 144 5.04 -7.36 25.18
CA PHE A 144 5.48 -6.12 25.79
C PHE A 144 4.64 -5.76 27.02
N ARG A 145 5.31 -5.33 28.10
CA ARG A 145 4.63 -4.62 29.19
C ARG A 145 4.31 -3.22 28.69
N LYS A 146 3.06 -3.00 28.33
CA LYS A 146 2.58 -1.74 27.78
C LYS A 146 2.77 -0.60 28.79
N LYS A 147 3.58 0.40 28.41
CA LYS A 147 3.84 1.63 29.19
C LYS A 147 3.31 2.88 28.48
N ALA A 148 2.94 2.76 27.23
CA ALA A 148 2.50 3.82 26.32
C ALA A 148 1.28 3.37 25.52
N PRO A 149 0.55 4.29 24.88
CA PRO A 149 -0.54 3.96 23.96
C PRO A 149 -0.05 3.10 22.78
N TRP A 150 -0.78 2.02 22.52
CA TRP A 150 -0.62 1.16 21.37
C TRP A 150 -1.85 1.28 20.48
N ILE A 151 -1.64 1.57 19.19
CA ILE A 151 -2.69 1.76 18.20
C ILE A 151 -2.55 0.65 17.15
N TRP A 152 -3.64 -0.07 16.86
CA TRP A 152 -3.68 -0.96 15.71
C TRP A 152 -4.27 -0.24 14.51
N ARG A 153 -3.53 -0.13 13.42
CA ARG A 153 -4.01 0.40 12.15
C ARG A 153 -4.17 -0.73 11.14
N CYS A 154 -5.40 -1.01 10.76
CA CYS A 154 -5.71 -1.99 9.74
C CYS A 154 -6.02 -1.30 8.40
N HIS A 155 -5.31 -1.70 7.36
CA HIS A 155 -5.48 -1.19 6.01
C HIS A 155 -6.33 -2.13 5.13
N VAL A 156 -6.72 -3.28 5.68
CA VAL A 156 -7.48 -4.32 4.99
C VAL A 156 -8.99 -4.00 5.04
N ASP A 157 -9.72 -4.44 4.02
CA ASP A 157 -11.20 -4.41 4.04
C ASP A 157 -11.71 -5.40 5.10
N LEU A 158 -12.21 -4.86 6.21
CA LEU A 158 -12.81 -5.61 7.32
C LEU A 158 -14.34 -5.61 7.27
N SER A 159 -14.97 -5.28 6.15
CA SER A 159 -16.43 -5.22 6.06
C SER A 159 -17.10 -6.57 6.34
N ARG A 160 -16.44 -7.68 5.99
CA ARG A 160 -16.94 -9.06 6.19
C ARG A 160 -15.78 -10.02 6.47
N PRO A 161 -15.10 -9.92 7.61
CA PRO A 161 -14.02 -10.83 7.95
C PRO A 161 -14.54 -12.26 8.16
N ASN A 162 -13.67 -13.25 7.91
CA ASN A 162 -13.97 -14.63 8.26
C ASN A 162 -14.20 -14.75 9.78
N PRO A 163 -15.34 -15.32 10.23
CA PRO A 163 -15.71 -15.33 11.65
C PRO A 163 -14.70 -16.04 12.54
N ASP A 164 -14.14 -17.17 12.10
CA ASP A 164 -13.22 -17.97 12.90
C ASP A 164 -11.90 -17.22 13.10
N LEU A 165 -11.39 -16.59 12.03
CA LEU A 165 -10.21 -15.75 12.13
C LEU A 165 -10.47 -14.54 13.02
N TRP A 166 -11.62 -13.87 12.85
CA TRP A 166 -11.92 -12.69 13.65
C TRP A 166 -12.07 -13.02 15.13
N ALA A 167 -12.71 -14.17 15.46
CA ALA A 167 -12.80 -14.66 16.83
C ALA A 167 -11.42 -14.90 17.47
N TYR A 168 -10.42 -15.30 16.69
CA TYR A 168 -9.05 -15.45 17.15
C TYR A 168 -8.32 -14.10 17.29
N LEU A 169 -8.47 -13.16 16.35
CA LEU A 169 -7.74 -11.89 16.36
C LEU A 169 -8.38 -10.82 17.26
N ALA A 170 -9.70 -10.79 17.42
CA ALA A 170 -10.38 -9.76 18.18
C ALA A 170 -9.86 -9.60 19.63
N PRO A 171 -9.59 -10.69 20.39
CA PRO A 171 -8.97 -10.58 21.73
C PRO A 171 -7.60 -9.91 21.73
N LEU A 172 -6.82 -10.07 20.64
CA LEU A 172 -5.54 -9.35 20.48
C LEU A 172 -5.77 -7.88 20.22
N VAL A 173 -6.71 -7.55 19.32
CA VAL A 173 -7.09 -6.18 18.99
C VAL A 173 -7.59 -5.43 20.23
N GLU A 174 -8.36 -6.09 21.10
CA GLU A 174 -8.85 -5.50 22.36
C GLU A 174 -7.75 -5.14 23.36
N ARG A 175 -6.50 -5.57 23.16
CA ARG A 175 -5.36 -5.16 23.98
C ARG A 175 -4.79 -3.79 23.56
N TYR A 176 -5.09 -3.33 22.36
CA TYR A 176 -4.73 -2.00 21.87
C TYR A 176 -5.63 -0.92 22.50
N ASP A 177 -5.13 0.32 22.56
CA ASP A 177 -5.89 1.44 23.15
C ASP A 177 -6.87 2.06 22.15
N ALA A 178 -6.55 1.97 20.87
CA ALA A 178 -7.42 2.42 19.79
C ALA A 178 -7.17 1.61 18.51
N VAL A 179 -8.16 1.63 17.64
CA VAL A 179 -8.10 1.03 16.31
C VAL A 179 -8.30 2.13 15.27
N VAL A 180 -7.48 2.11 14.22
CA VAL A 180 -7.62 3.01 13.07
C VAL A 180 -7.92 2.18 11.82
N LEU A 181 -9.02 2.49 11.16
CA LEU A 181 -9.51 1.85 9.95
C LEU A 181 -9.59 2.87 8.81
N SER A 182 -9.64 2.40 7.57
CA SER A 182 -9.74 3.31 6.42
C SER A 182 -11.14 3.90 6.29
N LEU A 183 -12.19 3.12 6.54
CA LEU A 183 -13.59 3.51 6.30
C LEU A 183 -14.50 3.10 7.46
N PRO A 184 -15.61 3.84 7.71
CA PRO A 184 -16.61 3.48 8.72
C PRO A 184 -17.23 2.08 8.51
N GLU A 185 -17.36 1.64 7.24
CA GLU A 185 -17.92 0.35 6.86
C GLU A 185 -17.05 -0.83 7.32
N TYR A 186 -15.78 -0.57 7.70
CA TYR A 186 -14.86 -1.57 8.24
C TYR A 186 -14.95 -1.70 9.76
N ALA A 187 -15.78 -0.90 10.41
CA ALA A 187 -15.96 -0.95 11.84
C ALA A 187 -16.35 -2.35 12.32
N GLN A 188 -15.78 -2.77 13.45
CA GLN A 188 -16.04 -4.05 14.09
C GLN A 188 -16.67 -3.82 15.48
N ASN A 189 -17.32 -4.85 16.00
CA ASN A 189 -17.83 -4.79 17.37
C ASN A 189 -16.66 -4.97 18.35
N LEU A 190 -16.08 -3.85 18.77
CA LEU A 190 -14.95 -3.76 19.70
C LEU A 190 -15.27 -2.76 20.81
N ALA A 191 -14.79 -3.04 22.03
CA ALA A 191 -14.89 -2.12 23.15
C ALA A 191 -13.94 -0.91 23.04
N LYS A 192 -13.00 -0.94 22.11
CA LYS A 192 -11.98 0.10 21.92
C LYS A 192 -12.44 1.21 20.97
N PRO A 193 -11.97 2.44 21.17
CA PRO A 193 -12.24 3.53 20.25
C PRO A 193 -11.78 3.19 18.83
N GLN A 194 -12.67 3.36 17.86
CA GLN A 194 -12.35 3.22 16.45
C GLN A 194 -12.31 4.59 15.79
N ARG A 195 -11.28 4.83 14.97
CA ARG A 195 -11.09 6.06 14.21
C ARG A 195 -10.98 5.72 12.74
N PHE A 196 -11.55 6.56 11.89
CA PHE A 196 -11.59 6.34 10.45
C PHE A 196 -10.70 7.38 9.77
N ILE A 197 -9.59 6.93 9.20
CA ILE A 197 -8.60 7.79 8.54
C ILE A 197 -8.27 7.16 7.19
N MET A 198 -8.72 7.78 6.12
CA MET A 198 -8.40 7.33 4.77
C MET A 198 -6.89 7.49 4.51
N PRO A 199 -6.25 6.50 3.88
CA PRO A 199 -4.89 6.67 3.41
C PRO A 199 -4.84 7.72 2.28
N ALA A 200 -3.70 8.40 2.17
CA ALA A 200 -3.46 9.44 1.17
C ALA A 200 -2.18 9.13 0.37
N ILE A 201 -2.08 9.70 -0.81
CA ILE A 201 -0.87 9.69 -1.63
C ILE A 201 0.03 10.86 -1.25
N ASN A 202 1.33 10.74 -1.55
CA ASN A 202 2.25 11.88 -1.54
C ASN A 202 2.37 12.45 -2.96
N PRO A 203 1.87 13.66 -3.24
CA PRO A 203 1.94 14.29 -4.57
C PRO A 203 3.37 14.52 -5.08
N TYR A 204 4.33 14.67 -4.17
CA TYR A 204 5.74 14.93 -4.49
C TYR A 204 6.60 13.66 -4.58
N SER A 205 6.02 12.48 -4.35
CA SER A 205 6.72 11.21 -4.51
C SER A 205 7.10 10.96 -5.98
N THR A 206 8.08 10.10 -6.21
CA THR A 206 8.46 9.68 -7.57
C THR A 206 7.27 9.11 -8.35
N THR A 207 6.35 8.46 -7.65
CA THR A 207 5.11 7.90 -8.25
C THR A 207 4.16 9.00 -8.72
N ASN A 208 4.15 10.19 -8.10
CA ASN A 208 3.09 11.18 -8.30
C ASN A 208 3.52 12.55 -8.81
N LYS A 209 4.81 12.92 -8.63
CA LYS A 209 5.36 14.20 -9.11
C LYS A 209 5.14 14.39 -10.60
N ASP A 210 5.10 15.64 -11.04
CA ASP A 210 5.01 15.94 -12.47
C ASP A 210 6.20 15.38 -13.25
N LEU A 211 5.92 14.90 -14.45
CA LEU A 211 6.89 14.43 -15.43
C LEU A 211 6.65 15.19 -16.75
N SER A 212 7.74 15.54 -17.43
CA SER A 212 7.68 16.03 -18.80
C SER A 212 7.32 14.90 -19.78
N GLU A 213 6.80 15.27 -20.96
CA GLU A 213 6.51 14.28 -22.02
C GLU A 213 7.73 13.49 -22.45
N VAL A 214 8.92 14.08 -22.37
CA VAL A 214 10.19 13.40 -22.69
C VAL A 214 10.49 12.33 -21.63
N GLU A 215 10.39 12.67 -20.34
CA GLU A 215 10.61 11.71 -19.26
C GLU A 215 9.61 10.54 -19.32
N ILE A 216 8.36 10.83 -19.67
CA ILE A 216 7.32 9.80 -19.86
C ILE A 216 7.71 8.89 -21.03
N ALA A 217 8.04 9.46 -22.19
CA ALA A 217 8.39 8.70 -23.39
C ALA A 217 9.63 7.82 -23.17
N ASP A 218 10.69 8.37 -22.59
CA ASP A 218 11.94 7.67 -22.30
C ASP A 218 11.70 6.50 -21.34
N ARG A 219 10.87 6.71 -20.29
CA ARG A 219 10.58 5.65 -19.32
C ARG A 219 9.77 4.52 -19.94
N LEU A 220 8.79 4.82 -20.78
CA LEU A 220 7.99 3.80 -21.48
C LEU A 220 8.83 3.04 -22.49
N ALA A 221 9.68 3.74 -23.24
CA ALA A 221 10.60 3.11 -24.22
C ALA A 221 11.61 2.17 -23.54
N HIS A 222 12.10 2.52 -22.34
CA HIS A 222 13.02 1.65 -21.58
C HIS A 222 12.44 0.26 -21.28
N TYR A 223 11.13 0.14 -21.21
CA TYR A 223 10.42 -1.13 -20.94
C TYR A 223 9.68 -1.68 -22.19
N ASP A 224 10.03 -1.20 -23.37
CA ASP A 224 9.42 -1.62 -24.65
C ASP A 224 7.88 -1.53 -24.64
N ILE A 225 7.34 -0.49 -23.99
CA ILE A 225 5.90 -0.26 -23.94
C ILE A 225 5.47 0.53 -25.19
N PRO A 226 4.65 -0.08 -26.07
CA PRO A 226 4.20 0.59 -27.28
C PRO A 226 3.23 1.73 -26.93
N THR A 227 3.41 2.87 -27.60
CA THR A 227 2.57 4.08 -27.42
C THR A 227 1.82 4.47 -28.69
N ASP A 228 1.81 3.60 -29.68
CA ASP A 228 1.10 3.75 -30.96
C ASP A 228 -0.43 3.71 -30.83
N LEU A 229 -0.91 3.05 -29.77
CA LEU A 229 -2.33 2.92 -29.44
C LEU A 229 -2.63 3.43 -28.00
N PRO A 230 -3.90 3.71 -27.69
CA PRO A 230 -4.34 4.03 -26.34
C PRO A 230 -3.94 2.94 -25.35
N LEU A 231 -3.36 3.32 -24.19
CA LEU A 231 -2.99 2.40 -23.14
C LEU A 231 -4.13 2.19 -22.14
N VAL A 232 -4.44 0.93 -21.88
CA VAL A 232 -5.27 0.49 -20.75
C VAL A 232 -4.32 -0.07 -19.70
N VAL A 233 -4.35 0.47 -18.50
CA VAL A 233 -3.32 0.17 -17.49
C VAL A 233 -3.94 -0.33 -16.20
N GLN A 234 -3.42 -1.43 -15.65
CA GLN A 234 -3.63 -1.78 -14.25
C GLN A 234 -2.28 -1.81 -13.53
N VAL A 235 -2.17 -1.04 -12.45
CA VAL A 235 -1.02 -1.08 -11.53
C VAL A 235 -1.47 -1.70 -10.22
N SER A 236 -0.97 -2.88 -9.89
CA SER A 236 -1.32 -3.58 -8.65
C SER A 236 -0.30 -4.67 -8.33
N ARG A 237 -0.26 -5.15 -7.08
CA ARG A 237 0.42 -6.42 -6.81
C ARG A 237 -0.24 -7.54 -7.61
N PHE A 238 0.53 -8.56 -7.98
CA PHE A 238 -0.02 -9.80 -8.53
C PHE A 238 -0.70 -10.59 -7.40
N ASP A 239 -1.99 -10.38 -7.27
CA ASP A 239 -2.82 -10.89 -6.18
C ASP A 239 -4.19 -11.26 -6.74
N LYS A 240 -4.76 -12.36 -6.32
CA LYS A 240 -6.09 -12.84 -6.76
C LYS A 240 -7.20 -11.81 -6.51
N TRP A 241 -7.09 -11.03 -5.43
CA TRP A 241 -8.05 -9.97 -5.13
C TRP A 241 -8.00 -8.78 -6.12
N LYS A 242 -6.89 -8.64 -6.85
CA LYS A 242 -6.74 -7.62 -7.90
C LYS A 242 -7.30 -8.08 -9.24
N ASP A 243 -7.65 -9.36 -9.36
CA ASP A 243 -8.29 -10.00 -10.50
C ASP A 243 -7.62 -9.68 -11.86
N PRO A 244 -6.30 -9.89 -12.00
CA PRO A 244 -5.60 -9.56 -13.24
C PRO A 244 -6.08 -10.39 -14.42
N GLN A 245 -6.49 -11.66 -14.21
CA GLN A 245 -7.09 -12.49 -15.26
C GLN A 245 -8.39 -11.90 -15.77
N GLY A 246 -9.28 -11.48 -14.86
CA GLY A 246 -10.53 -10.84 -15.27
C GLY A 246 -10.33 -9.49 -15.96
N VAL A 247 -9.18 -8.82 -15.75
CA VAL A 247 -8.79 -7.64 -16.54
C VAL A 247 -8.43 -8.04 -17.96
N ILE A 248 -7.65 -9.11 -18.14
CA ILE A 248 -7.31 -9.65 -19.47
C ILE A 248 -8.58 -10.06 -20.20
N ASP A 249 -9.50 -10.77 -19.55
CA ASP A 249 -10.76 -11.20 -20.16
C ASP A 249 -11.61 -10.00 -20.61
N ALA A 250 -11.72 -8.97 -19.78
CA ALA A 250 -12.42 -7.74 -20.13
C ALA A 250 -11.75 -6.98 -21.27
N PHE A 251 -10.42 -6.92 -21.29
CA PHE A 251 -9.65 -6.32 -22.37
C PHE A 251 -9.87 -7.06 -23.70
N MET A 252 -9.89 -8.40 -23.70
CA MET A 252 -10.15 -9.21 -24.89
C MET A 252 -11.54 -8.98 -25.48
N ILE A 253 -12.51 -8.59 -24.66
CA ILE A 253 -13.83 -8.17 -25.13
C ILE A 253 -13.77 -6.76 -25.74
N ALA A 254 -13.15 -5.80 -25.02
CA ALA A 254 -13.09 -4.40 -25.43
C ALA A 254 -12.33 -4.19 -26.75
N ARG A 255 -11.18 -4.90 -26.94
CA ARG A 255 -10.37 -4.78 -28.15
C ARG A 255 -11.06 -5.24 -29.45
N LYS A 256 -12.17 -5.95 -29.36
CA LYS A 256 -13.00 -6.27 -30.53
C LYS A 256 -13.68 -5.02 -31.12
N GLN A 257 -13.75 -3.93 -30.35
CA GLN A 257 -14.41 -2.68 -30.73
C GLN A 257 -13.44 -1.50 -30.84
N VAL A 258 -12.34 -1.52 -30.08
CA VAL A 258 -11.36 -0.44 -30.01
C VAL A 258 -9.96 -1.00 -29.98
N ASP A 259 -9.10 -0.56 -30.90
CA ASP A 259 -7.68 -0.91 -30.85
C ASP A 259 -7.01 -0.21 -29.66
N CYS A 260 -6.42 -1.01 -28.78
CA CYS A 260 -5.72 -0.55 -27.60
C CYS A 260 -4.69 -1.58 -27.12
N THR A 261 -3.81 -1.16 -26.23
CA THR A 261 -2.79 -2.01 -25.59
C THR A 261 -3.06 -2.09 -24.09
N LEU A 262 -3.03 -3.31 -23.53
CA LEU A 262 -3.11 -3.54 -22.09
C LEU A 262 -1.72 -3.62 -21.49
N VAL A 263 -1.51 -2.90 -20.40
CA VAL A 263 -0.30 -3.02 -19.56
C VAL A 263 -0.71 -3.40 -18.15
N LEU A 264 -0.29 -4.57 -17.70
CA LEU A 264 -0.38 -5.00 -16.31
C LEU A 264 1.00 -4.79 -15.68
N LEU A 265 1.11 -3.84 -14.76
CA LEU A 265 2.33 -3.58 -14.03
C LEU A 265 2.13 -3.94 -12.56
N GLY A 266 3.02 -4.78 -12.04
CA GLY A 266 3.01 -5.11 -10.63
C GLY A 266 4.40 -5.42 -10.10
N ASN A 267 4.45 -5.68 -8.81
CA ASN A 267 5.61 -6.26 -8.17
C ASN A 267 5.21 -7.48 -7.33
N ILE A 268 6.18 -8.30 -7.04
CA ILE A 268 6.04 -9.42 -6.11
C ILE A 268 6.62 -8.91 -4.79
N ALA A 269 5.77 -8.73 -3.79
CA ALA A 269 6.21 -8.31 -2.48
C ALA A 269 6.93 -9.47 -1.75
N THR A 270 7.93 -9.15 -0.96
CA THR A 270 8.74 -10.15 -0.23
C THR A 270 7.96 -10.93 0.83
N ASP A 271 6.84 -10.36 1.29
CA ASP A 271 5.92 -10.95 2.25
C ASP A 271 4.67 -11.60 1.59
N ASP A 272 4.67 -11.73 0.24
CA ASP A 272 3.54 -12.27 -0.53
C ASP A 272 3.95 -13.46 -1.42
N PRO A 273 3.92 -14.69 -0.90
CA PRO A 273 4.29 -15.88 -1.67
C PRO A 273 3.31 -16.22 -2.81
N GLU A 274 2.07 -15.72 -2.77
CA GLU A 274 1.05 -15.97 -3.80
C GLU A 274 1.32 -15.18 -5.09
N GLY A 275 2.02 -14.04 -4.98
CA GLY A 275 2.24 -13.12 -6.11
C GLY A 275 3.01 -13.77 -7.26
N GLN A 276 3.96 -14.65 -6.95
CA GLN A 276 4.75 -15.33 -7.98
C GLN A 276 3.91 -16.35 -8.77
N GLU A 277 3.02 -17.09 -8.10
CA GLU A 277 2.12 -18.04 -8.76
C GLU A 277 1.14 -17.32 -9.68
N VAL A 278 0.54 -16.21 -9.20
CA VAL A 278 -0.37 -15.39 -10.01
C VAL A 278 0.36 -14.82 -11.22
N PHE A 279 1.55 -14.24 -11.06
CA PHE A 279 2.34 -13.72 -12.17
C PHE A 279 2.65 -14.81 -13.21
N ALA A 280 3.14 -15.97 -12.76
CA ALA A 280 3.45 -17.09 -13.67
C ALA A 280 2.22 -17.53 -14.48
N SER A 281 1.05 -17.62 -13.85
CA SER A 281 -0.20 -18.00 -14.55
C SER A 281 -0.65 -17.02 -15.64
N LEU A 282 -0.21 -15.75 -15.56
CA LEU A 282 -0.52 -14.73 -16.55
C LEU A 282 0.47 -14.70 -17.72
N CYS A 283 1.72 -15.15 -17.50
CA CYS A 283 2.78 -15.12 -18.52
C CYS A 283 2.51 -16.06 -19.71
N ASP A 284 1.61 -17.02 -19.57
CA ASP A 284 1.18 -17.90 -20.67
C ASP A 284 0.29 -17.17 -21.70
N CYS A 285 -0.10 -15.93 -21.41
CA CYS A 285 -0.87 -15.09 -22.34
C CYS A 285 0.05 -14.54 -23.44
N SER A 286 0.08 -15.21 -24.60
CA SER A 286 0.90 -14.85 -25.77
C SER A 286 0.30 -13.76 -26.67
N GLU A 287 -0.58 -12.93 -26.15
CA GLU A 287 -1.29 -11.90 -26.91
C GLU A 287 -0.38 -10.68 -27.18
N GLU A 288 -0.21 -10.32 -28.46
CA GLU A 288 0.70 -9.25 -28.91
C GLU A 288 0.46 -7.89 -28.25
N ARG A 289 -0.81 -7.58 -27.92
CA ARG A 289 -1.22 -6.29 -27.35
C ARG A 289 -1.36 -6.30 -25.83
N ILE A 290 -0.79 -7.31 -25.17
CA ILE A 290 -0.73 -7.38 -23.71
C ILE A 290 0.73 -7.34 -23.26
N ARG A 291 1.03 -6.47 -22.31
CA ARG A 291 2.33 -6.37 -21.63
C ARG A 291 2.14 -6.64 -20.15
N ILE A 292 2.83 -7.65 -19.62
CA ILE A 292 2.80 -8.01 -18.21
C ILE A 292 4.21 -7.82 -17.65
N LEU A 293 4.34 -6.89 -16.71
CA LEU A 293 5.62 -6.46 -16.16
C LEU A 293 5.65 -6.67 -14.64
N SER A 294 6.67 -7.38 -14.16
CA SER A 294 6.93 -7.54 -12.72
C SER A 294 8.20 -6.76 -12.37
N VAL A 295 8.04 -5.47 -12.10
CA VAL A 295 9.16 -4.58 -11.77
C VAL A 295 8.77 -3.59 -10.67
N GLN A 296 9.77 -3.20 -9.87
CA GLN A 296 9.62 -2.19 -8.83
C GLN A 296 10.22 -0.88 -9.32
N ASP A 297 9.42 -0.09 -10.03
CA ASP A 297 9.83 1.21 -10.58
C ASP A 297 8.71 2.24 -10.45
N SER A 298 8.83 3.10 -9.45
CA SER A 298 7.84 4.16 -9.18
C SER A 298 7.75 5.20 -10.31
N ALA A 299 8.85 5.44 -11.05
CA ALA A 299 8.83 6.35 -12.18
C ALA A 299 8.08 5.74 -13.37
N LEU A 300 8.18 4.42 -13.58
CA LEU A 300 7.38 3.70 -14.57
C LEU A 300 5.89 3.73 -14.22
N VAL A 301 5.53 3.51 -12.94
CA VAL A 301 4.14 3.66 -12.47
C VAL A 301 3.60 5.04 -12.82
N ASN A 302 4.37 6.09 -12.53
CA ASN A 302 4.00 7.48 -12.81
C ASN A 302 3.80 7.70 -14.32
N ALA A 303 4.77 7.31 -15.14
CA ALA A 303 4.73 7.47 -16.59
C ALA A 303 3.54 6.71 -17.22
N LEU A 304 3.33 5.46 -16.81
CA LEU A 304 2.20 4.64 -17.28
C LEU A 304 0.84 5.26 -16.92
N GLN A 305 0.67 5.70 -15.68
CA GLN A 305 -0.59 6.32 -15.26
C GLN A 305 -0.82 7.63 -16.03
N ARG A 306 0.20 8.47 -16.26
CA ARG A 306 0.05 9.71 -17.04
C ARG A 306 -0.26 9.46 -18.52
N ARG A 307 0.31 8.41 -19.11
CA ARG A 307 0.09 8.07 -20.53
C ARG A 307 -1.19 7.26 -20.76
N ALA A 308 -1.77 6.68 -19.73
CA ALA A 308 -2.95 5.83 -19.82
C ALA A 308 -4.17 6.59 -20.36
N ALA A 309 -4.89 6.00 -21.31
CA ALA A 309 -6.24 6.43 -21.68
C ALA A 309 -7.24 6.10 -20.56
N VAL A 310 -7.01 4.96 -19.87
CA VAL A 310 -7.78 4.55 -18.70
C VAL A 310 -6.93 3.70 -17.76
N VAL A 311 -7.06 3.95 -16.46
CA VAL A 311 -6.50 3.10 -15.40
C VAL A 311 -7.60 2.22 -14.83
N LEU A 312 -7.34 0.92 -14.76
CA LEU A 312 -8.29 -0.07 -14.26
C LEU A 312 -7.98 -0.43 -12.80
N GLN A 313 -9.01 -0.62 -12.01
CA GLN A 313 -8.97 -1.19 -10.67
C GLN A 313 -10.11 -2.19 -10.52
N LYS A 314 -9.91 -3.40 -11.06
CA LYS A 314 -10.93 -4.47 -11.06
C LYS A 314 -10.81 -5.38 -9.83
N SER A 315 -10.43 -4.82 -8.69
CA SER A 315 -10.29 -5.59 -7.46
C SER A 315 -11.63 -6.23 -7.06
N LEU A 316 -11.59 -7.48 -6.60
CA LEU A 316 -12.73 -8.17 -5.97
C LEU A 316 -12.91 -7.70 -4.52
N ARG A 317 -11.83 -7.32 -3.86
CA ARG A 317 -11.77 -6.69 -2.55
C ARG A 317 -10.67 -5.64 -2.53
N GLU A 318 -10.90 -4.55 -1.82
CA GLU A 318 -9.97 -3.43 -1.78
C GLU A 318 -10.06 -2.68 -0.45
N GLY A 319 -8.94 -2.57 0.26
CA GLY A 319 -8.85 -1.80 1.50
C GLY A 319 -9.05 -0.30 1.27
N PHE A 320 -8.46 0.23 0.18
CA PHE A 320 -8.67 1.63 -0.23
C PHE A 320 -8.37 1.85 -1.73
N GLY A 321 -7.28 1.26 -2.29
CA GLY A 321 -6.87 1.39 -3.68
C GLY A 321 -6.19 2.74 -3.98
N LEU A 322 -5.03 2.98 -3.41
CA LEU A 322 -4.24 4.21 -3.63
C LEU A 322 -3.96 4.46 -5.11
N THR A 323 -3.78 3.41 -5.92
CA THR A 323 -3.55 3.51 -7.36
C THR A 323 -4.63 4.31 -8.09
N VAL A 324 -5.89 4.20 -7.65
CA VAL A 324 -6.99 5.01 -8.22
C VAL A 324 -6.82 6.47 -7.82
N THR A 325 -6.46 6.75 -6.56
CA THR A 325 -6.19 8.13 -6.10
C THR A 325 -5.02 8.75 -6.87
N GLU A 326 -3.97 7.97 -7.15
CA GLU A 326 -2.83 8.38 -7.97
C GLU A 326 -3.23 8.72 -9.41
N ALA A 327 -4.07 7.88 -10.03
CA ALA A 327 -4.57 8.15 -11.39
C ALA A 327 -5.47 9.39 -11.43
N MET A 328 -6.35 9.55 -10.44
CA MET A 328 -7.20 10.75 -10.32
C MET A 328 -6.36 12.01 -10.10
N TRP A 329 -5.31 11.96 -9.29
CA TRP A 329 -4.37 13.06 -9.08
C TRP A 329 -3.72 13.51 -10.39
N LYS A 330 -3.44 12.58 -11.29
CA LYS A 330 -2.86 12.83 -12.61
C LYS A 330 -3.89 13.25 -13.69
N GLY A 331 -5.17 13.37 -13.31
CA GLY A 331 -6.26 13.72 -14.22
C GLY A 331 -6.65 12.60 -15.20
N VAL A 332 -6.26 11.36 -14.91
CA VAL A 332 -6.52 10.21 -15.79
C VAL A 332 -7.84 9.53 -15.42
N ARG A 333 -8.59 9.13 -16.44
CA ARG A 333 -9.83 8.38 -16.26
C ARG A 333 -9.55 7.05 -15.55
N SER A 334 -10.33 6.76 -14.53
CA SER A 334 -10.22 5.51 -13.79
C SER A 334 -11.52 4.73 -13.86
N LEU A 335 -11.43 3.45 -14.20
CA LEU A 335 -12.55 2.51 -14.15
C LEU A 335 -12.34 1.57 -12.96
N VAL A 336 -13.24 1.65 -11.99
CA VAL A 336 -13.11 0.96 -10.71
C VAL A 336 -14.31 0.03 -10.51
N ALA A 337 -14.07 -1.20 -10.07
CA ALA A 337 -15.15 -2.08 -9.63
C ALA A 337 -15.89 -1.45 -8.43
N MET A 338 -17.22 -1.57 -8.39
CA MET A 338 -18.02 -1.01 -7.28
C MET A 338 -17.80 -1.81 -6.00
N LEU A 339 -16.86 -1.34 -5.19
CA LEU A 339 -16.56 -1.82 -3.84
C LEU A 339 -16.77 -0.68 -2.83
N ALA A 340 -16.85 -1.01 -1.53
CA ALA A 340 -17.03 -0.01 -0.49
C ALA A 340 -16.04 1.16 -0.60
N ALA A 341 -14.76 0.86 -0.81
CA ALA A 341 -13.71 1.87 -0.97
C ALA A 341 -13.85 2.75 -2.24
N SER A 342 -14.45 2.25 -3.31
CA SER A 342 -14.62 2.99 -4.56
C SER A 342 -15.86 3.88 -4.57
N SER A 343 -16.90 3.51 -3.82
CA SER A 343 -18.17 4.27 -3.76
C SER A 343 -18.01 5.67 -3.14
N ILE A 344 -17.01 5.85 -2.28
CA ILE A 344 -16.73 7.14 -1.64
C ILE A 344 -16.12 8.13 -2.63
N ARG A 345 -15.25 7.68 -3.54
CA ARG A 345 -14.58 8.55 -4.51
C ARG A 345 -15.51 9.08 -5.60
N SER A 346 -16.53 8.30 -5.97
CA SER A 346 -17.52 8.75 -6.95
C SER A 346 -18.43 9.87 -6.44
N LYS A 347 -18.44 10.14 -5.11
CA LYS A 347 -19.23 11.21 -4.47
C LYS A 347 -18.42 12.50 -4.27
N THR A 348 -17.10 12.47 -4.45
CA THR A 348 -16.18 13.60 -4.22
C THR A 348 -15.46 14.09 -5.47
N ALA A 349 -15.73 13.50 -6.65
CA ALA A 349 -15.17 13.89 -7.95
C ALA A 349 -16.09 14.83 -8.74
#